data_2679412ebc8445f8edcf5ff0494efbc5
#
_entry.id   2679412ebc8445f8edcf5ff0494efbc5
#
_cell.length_a   1.000
_cell.length_b   1.000
_cell.length_c   1.000
_cell.angle_alpha   90.00
_cell.angle_beta   90.00
_cell.angle_gamma   90.00
#
_symmetry.space_group_name_H-M   'P 1'
#
loop_
_entity.id
_entity.type
_entity.pdbx_description
1 polymer ?
#
loop_
_entity_poly.entity_id
_entity_poly.type
_entity_poly.pdbx_seq_one_letter_code
_entity_poly.pdbx_strand_id
1 'polypeptide(L)'
;MTREEIVLTYLREHDIPFTNYNHPEGKTIEEAKLWWKNDGSVHCKNIFLRNHKGNRHYLVCYHCDHNLDIHSLEQRLKAALQSRGLPAPGKLSFASPERMMRYLGLEPGSVSPFGLINDEEHHVHLFLDASLQEASTLSFHPNDCRGTVVVAKDDFERYLSLVGNTYEYIQLYD
;
A
#
# COMPACT_ATOMS: atom_id res chain seq x y z
N MET A 1 -20.35 7.14 -5.91
CA MET A 1 -19.80 6.51 -4.69
C MET A 1 -18.53 7.23 -4.25
N THR A 2 -18.33 7.36 -2.94
CA THR A 2 -17.07 7.86 -2.39
C THR A 2 -15.95 6.84 -2.62
N ARG A 3 -14.69 7.29 -2.46
CA ARG A 3 -13.54 6.37 -2.55
C ARG A 3 -13.64 5.21 -1.57
N GLU A 4 -14.06 5.50 -0.33
CA GLU A 4 -14.28 4.47 0.69
C GLU A 4 -15.36 3.49 0.26
N GLU A 5 -16.51 3.97 -0.21
CA GLU A 5 -17.61 3.12 -0.66
C GLU A 5 -17.18 2.19 -1.79
N ILE A 6 -16.34 2.65 -2.72
CA ILE A 6 -15.82 1.82 -3.80
C ILE A 6 -14.99 0.65 -3.24
N VAL A 7 -14.13 0.93 -2.26
CA VAL A 7 -13.32 -0.11 -1.62
C VAL A 7 -14.19 -1.13 -0.90
N LEU A 8 -15.11 -0.66 -0.06
CA LEU A 8 -15.96 -1.56 0.73
C LEU A 8 -16.88 -2.39 -0.17
N THR A 9 -17.41 -1.81 -1.23
CA THR A 9 -18.21 -2.51 -2.22
C THR A 9 -17.40 -3.59 -2.92
N TYR A 10 -16.17 -3.26 -3.34
CA TYR A 10 -15.27 -4.23 -3.97
C TYR A 10 -15.02 -5.43 -3.06
N LEU A 11 -14.69 -5.18 -1.80
CA LEU A 11 -14.44 -6.25 -0.84
C LEU A 11 -15.66 -7.13 -0.62
N ARG A 12 -16.85 -6.54 -0.51
CA ARG A 12 -18.10 -7.28 -0.35
C ARG A 12 -18.45 -8.12 -1.59
N GLU A 13 -18.31 -7.54 -2.77
CA GLU A 13 -18.62 -8.24 -4.02
C GLU A 13 -17.69 -9.43 -4.29
N HIS A 14 -16.48 -9.41 -3.73
CA HIS A 14 -15.52 -10.49 -3.88
C HIS A 14 -15.44 -11.39 -2.64
N ASP A 15 -16.39 -11.26 -1.72
CA ASP A 15 -16.49 -12.07 -0.50
C ASP A 15 -15.20 -12.04 0.34
N ILE A 16 -14.61 -10.85 0.47
CA ILE A 16 -13.43 -10.63 1.32
C ILE A 16 -13.92 -10.07 2.66
N PRO A 17 -13.79 -10.83 3.77
CA PRO A 17 -14.19 -10.35 5.08
C PRO A 17 -13.31 -9.19 5.53
N PHE A 18 -13.93 -8.20 6.15
CA PHE A 18 -13.21 -7.05 6.70
C PHE A 18 -13.99 -6.42 7.84
N THR A 19 -13.29 -5.66 8.66
CA THR A 19 -13.88 -4.74 9.62
C THR A 19 -13.53 -3.32 9.19
N ASN A 20 -14.48 -2.41 9.28
CA ASN A 20 -14.25 -1.01 8.92
C ASN A 20 -14.70 -0.11 10.08
N TYR A 21 -13.91 0.92 10.37
CA TYR A 21 -14.33 1.96 11.30
C TYR A 21 -13.90 3.34 10.78
N ASN A 22 -14.73 4.35 11.05
CA ASN A 22 -14.48 5.72 10.63
C ASN A 22 -13.97 6.55 11.81
N HIS A 23 -13.18 7.57 11.51
CA HIS A 23 -12.56 8.45 12.48
C HIS A 23 -12.21 9.78 11.81
N PRO A 24 -11.84 10.84 12.56
CA PRO A 24 -11.33 12.07 11.96
C PRO A 24 -10.08 11.82 11.10
N GLU A 25 -9.75 12.78 10.23
CA GLU A 25 -8.62 12.63 9.32
C GLU A 25 -7.33 12.21 10.03
N GLY A 26 -6.68 11.19 9.48
CA GLY A 26 -5.37 10.72 9.93
C GLY A 26 -4.40 10.69 8.75
N LYS A 27 -3.98 11.87 8.28
CA LYS A 27 -3.09 11.99 7.11
C LYS A 27 -1.66 11.56 7.40
N THR A 28 -1.23 11.62 8.65
CA THR A 28 0.07 11.15 9.11
C THR A 28 -0.13 9.97 10.06
N ILE A 29 0.94 9.20 10.28
CA ILE A 29 0.90 8.09 11.24
C ILE A 29 0.59 8.60 12.65
N GLU A 30 1.16 9.73 13.05
CA GLU A 30 0.94 10.32 14.36
C GLU A 30 -0.53 10.71 14.57
N GLU A 31 -1.17 11.31 13.57
CA GLU A 31 -2.58 11.63 13.62
C GLU A 31 -3.45 10.38 13.62
N ALA A 32 -3.13 9.41 12.76
CA ALA A 32 -3.90 8.17 12.66
C ALA A 32 -3.88 7.36 13.96
N LYS A 33 -2.74 7.33 14.65
CA LYS A 33 -2.61 6.60 15.94
C LYS A 33 -3.58 7.06 17.00
N LEU A 34 -4.06 8.31 16.94
CA LEU A 34 -5.06 8.82 17.89
C LEU A 34 -6.39 8.07 17.79
N TRP A 35 -6.68 7.48 16.63
CA TRP A 35 -7.99 6.91 16.31
C TRP A 35 -7.96 5.39 16.12
N TRP A 36 -6.76 4.78 16.03
CA TRP A 36 -6.66 3.33 15.83
C TRP A 36 -7.15 2.57 17.05
N LYS A 37 -7.88 1.50 16.77
CA LYS A 37 -8.29 0.56 17.81
C LYS A 37 -7.15 -0.41 18.11
N ASN A 38 -7.01 -0.76 19.37
CA ASN A 38 -6.04 -1.76 19.82
C ASN A 38 -6.63 -3.17 19.63
N ASP A 39 -6.71 -3.61 18.39
CA ASP A 39 -7.32 -4.87 17.98
C ASP A 39 -6.32 -5.95 17.58
N GLY A 40 -5.02 -5.69 17.79
CA GLY A 40 -3.96 -6.62 17.42
C GLY A 40 -3.58 -6.59 15.94
N SER A 41 -4.23 -5.76 15.11
CA SER A 41 -3.86 -5.64 13.70
C SER A 41 -2.56 -4.88 13.54
N VAL A 42 -1.80 -5.22 12.48
CA VAL A 42 -0.62 -4.48 12.08
C VAL A 42 -1.05 -3.33 11.17
N HIS A 43 -0.91 -2.11 11.68
CA HIS A 43 -1.16 -0.90 10.90
C HIS A 43 0.00 -0.65 9.95
N CYS A 44 -0.31 -0.43 8.69
CA CYS A 44 0.69 -0.30 7.63
C CYS A 44 0.84 1.15 7.19
N LYS A 45 2.07 1.52 6.86
CA LYS A 45 2.39 2.75 6.17
C LYS A 45 2.61 2.44 4.70
N ASN A 46 2.16 3.33 3.83
CA ASN A 46 2.26 3.16 2.38
C ASN A 46 2.90 4.39 1.78
N ILE A 47 3.90 4.19 0.94
CA ILE A 47 4.52 5.26 0.17
C ILE A 47 4.45 4.93 -1.31
N PHE A 48 4.29 5.95 -2.14
CA PHE A 48 4.21 5.80 -3.59
C PHE A 48 5.42 6.45 -4.25
N LEU A 49 6.19 5.65 -4.97
CA LEU A 49 7.48 6.04 -5.52
C LEU A 49 7.49 5.91 -7.04
N ARG A 50 8.38 6.69 -7.66
CA ARG A 50 8.66 6.58 -9.09
C ARG A 50 10.13 6.22 -9.31
N ASN A 51 10.42 5.55 -10.42
CA ASN A 51 11.80 5.34 -10.85
C ASN A 51 12.38 6.63 -11.43
N HIS A 52 13.68 6.62 -11.73
CA HIS A 52 14.36 7.81 -12.28
C HIS A 52 13.74 8.31 -13.58
N LYS A 53 13.42 7.40 -14.49
CA LYS A 53 12.80 7.76 -15.79
C LYS A 53 11.34 8.21 -15.67
N GLY A 54 10.68 7.91 -14.57
CA GLY A 54 9.27 8.25 -14.36
C GLY A 54 8.29 7.41 -15.17
N ASN A 55 8.71 6.26 -15.68
CA ASN A 55 7.85 5.36 -16.45
C ASN A 55 7.45 4.11 -15.68
N ARG A 56 7.91 3.96 -14.44
CA ARG A 56 7.51 2.87 -13.55
C ARG A 56 7.23 3.42 -12.16
N HIS A 57 6.24 2.83 -11.50
CA HIS A 57 5.82 3.28 -10.18
C HIS A 57 5.72 2.08 -9.23
N TYR A 58 6.04 2.34 -7.97
CA TYR A 58 6.08 1.33 -6.92
C TYR A 58 5.28 1.79 -5.72
N LEU A 59 4.37 0.95 -5.26
CA LEU A 59 3.72 1.13 -3.98
C LEU A 59 4.47 0.29 -2.96
N VAL A 60 4.90 0.89 -1.87
CA VAL A 60 5.71 0.21 -0.85
C VAL A 60 4.96 0.25 0.46
N CYS A 61 4.66 -0.93 1.00
CA CYS A 61 3.85 -1.11 2.20
C CYS A 61 4.66 -1.79 3.30
N TYR A 62 4.65 -1.21 4.49
CA TYR A 62 5.45 -1.72 5.60
C TYR A 62 4.83 -1.34 6.95
N HIS A 63 5.38 -1.91 8.04
CA HIS A 63 4.89 -1.66 9.38
C HIS A 63 5.02 -0.17 9.74
N CYS A 64 3.96 0.41 10.29
CA CYS A 64 3.88 1.85 10.56
C CYS A 64 4.94 2.40 11.53
N ASP A 65 5.51 1.55 12.38
CA ASP A 65 6.52 1.97 13.35
C ASP A 65 7.95 2.04 12.78
N HIS A 66 8.13 1.69 11.50
CA HIS A 66 9.42 1.77 10.83
C HIS A 66 9.50 2.97 9.91
N ASN A 67 10.72 3.45 9.71
CA ASN A 67 11.04 4.48 8.73
C ASN A 67 11.96 3.88 7.69
N LEU A 68 11.75 4.23 6.42
CA LEU A 68 12.60 3.76 5.33
C LEU A 68 13.63 4.82 4.98
N ASP A 69 14.87 4.37 4.83
CA ASP A 69 15.92 5.17 4.21
C ASP A 69 15.84 4.97 2.70
N ILE A 70 15.66 6.07 1.95
CA ILE A 70 15.43 6.00 0.51
C ILE A 70 16.62 5.39 -0.25
N HIS A 71 17.85 5.64 0.20
CA HIS A 71 19.05 5.07 -0.44
C HIS A 71 19.14 3.56 -0.21
N SER A 72 18.87 3.10 1.00
CA SER A 72 18.80 1.68 1.31
C SER A 72 17.70 1.00 0.50
N LEU A 73 16.54 1.66 0.41
CA LEU A 73 15.41 1.16 -0.35
C LEU A 73 15.75 1.02 -1.84
N GLU A 74 16.46 1.98 -2.43
CA GLU A 74 16.91 1.89 -3.82
C GLU A 74 17.71 0.61 -4.08
N GLN A 75 18.63 0.28 -3.18
CA GLN A 75 19.46 -0.92 -3.32
C GLN A 75 18.61 -2.20 -3.19
N ARG A 76 17.68 -2.23 -2.27
CA ARG A 76 16.81 -3.39 -2.05
C ARG A 76 15.86 -3.61 -3.22
N LEU A 77 15.27 -2.55 -3.74
CA LEU A 77 14.39 -2.62 -4.92
C LEU A 77 15.18 -3.01 -6.17
N LYS A 78 16.39 -2.47 -6.33
CA LYS A 78 17.28 -2.84 -7.43
C LYS A 78 17.54 -4.35 -7.43
N ALA A 79 17.92 -4.91 -6.29
CA ALA A 79 18.20 -6.34 -6.18
C ALA A 79 16.95 -7.17 -6.49
N ALA A 80 15.80 -6.79 -5.95
CA ALA A 80 14.55 -7.50 -6.17
C ALA A 80 14.11 -7.45 -7.64
N LEU A 81 14.19 -6.28 -8.27
CA LEU A 81 13.81 -6.11 -9.68
C LEU A 81 14.75 -6.87 -10.61
N GLN A 82 16.06 -6.80 -10.36
CA GLN A 82 17.04 -7.53 -11.18
C GLN A 82 16.87 -9.04 -11.06
N SER A 83 16.50 -9.55 -9.89
CA SER A 83 16.21 -10.98 -9.73
C SER A 83 15.00 -11.44 -10.54
N ARG A 84 14.14 -10.54 -10.94
CA ARG A 84 12.98 -10.80 -11.81
C ARG A 84 13.27 -10.48 -13.29
N GLY A 85 14.50 -10.15 -13.63
CA GLY A 85 14.87 -9.76 -14.99
C GLY A 85 14.42 -8.37 -15.38
N LEU A 86 14.08 -7.52 -14.41
CA LEU A 86 13.61 -6.16 -14.65
C LEU A 86 14.75 -5.14 -14.45
N PRO A 87 14.68 -3.98 -15.12
CA PRO A 87 15.69 -2.94 -14.96
C PRO A 87 15.75 -2.38 -13.53
N ALA A 88 16.93 -1.94 -13.11
CA ALA A 88 17.09 -1.19 -11.87
C ALA A 88 16.29 0.11 -11.92
N PRO A 89 15.76 0.58 -10.78
CA PRO A 89 14.90 1.77 -10.76
C PRO A 89 15.68 3.08 -10.94
N GLY A 90 17.00 3.07 -10.79
CA GLY A 90 17.79 4.29 -10.70
C GLY A 90 17.44 5.04 -9.40
N LYS A 91 17.53 6.37 -9.44
CA LYS A 91 17.19 7.18 -8.28
C LYS A 91 15.68 7.15 -8.03
N LEU A 92 15.27 6.67 -6.86
CA LEU A 92 13.88 6.69 -6.44
C LEU A 92 13.49 8.08 -5.93
N SER A 93 12.27 8.49 -6.22
CA SER A 93 11.68 9.71 -5.71
C SER A 93 10.23 9.46 -5.32
N PHE A 94 9.70 10.26 -4.41
CA PHE A 94 8.27 10.21 -4.13
C PHE A 94 7.51 10.67 -5.37
N ALA A 95 6.45 9.94 -5.72
CA ALA A 95 5.58 10.32 -6.81
C ALA A 95 4.80 11.58 -6.44
N SER A 96 4.62 12.47 -7.42
CA SER A 96 3.87 13.70 -7.22
C SER A 96 2.38 13.41 -6.96
N PRO A 97 1.63 14.37 -6.38
CA PRO A 97 0.18 14.22 -6.24
C PRO A 97 -0.52 13.94 -7.57
N GLU A 98 -0.04 14.51 -8.67
CA GLU A 98 -0.59 14.26 -10.01
C GLU A 98 -0.40 12.81 -10.45
N ARG A 99 0.78 12.25 -10.18
CA ARG A 99 1.07 10.84 -10.49
C ARG A 99 0.25 9.90 -9.61
N MET A 100 0.11 10.25 -8.33
CA MET A 100 -0.69 9.49 -7.39
C MET A 100 -2.16 9.44 -7.83
N MET A 101 -2.70 10.56 -8.26
CA MET A 101 -4.06 10.62 -8.80
C MET A 101 -4.19 9.82 -10.09
N ARG A 102 -3.21 9.94 -10.99
CA ARG A 102 -3.24 9.25 -12.29
C ARG A 102 -3.23 7.73 -12.15
N TYR A 103 -2.37 7.19 -11.28
CA TYR A 103 -2.15 5.74 -11.21
C TYR A 103 -2.96 5.04 -10.12
N LEU A 104 -3.24 5.72 -9.02
CA LEU A 104 -3.98 5.14 -7.89
C LEU A 104 -5.34 5.78 -7.65
N GLY A 105 -5.60 6.95 -8.22
CA GLY A 105 -6.83 7.70 -7.96
C GLY A 105 -6.92 8.22 -6.53
N LEU A 106 -5.77 8.48 -5.89
CA LEU A 106 -5.71 8.85 -4.47
C LEU A 106 -5.02 10.18 -4.27
N GLU A 107 -5.28 10.76 -3.11
CA GLU A 107 -4.64 12.00 -2.64
C GLU A 107 -3.57 11.70 -1.59
N PRO A 108 -2.57 12.59 -1.41
CA PRO A 108 -1.59 12.44 -0.34
C PRO A 108 -2.27 12.28 1.02
N GLY A 109 -1.73 11.38 1.84
CA GLY A 109 -2.30 11.06 3.15
C GLY A 109 -3.33 9.94 3.14
N SER A 110 -3.84 9.56 1.95
CA SER A 110 -4.83 8.49 1.81
C SER A 110 -4.32 7.29 1.00
N VAL A 111 -3.01 7.17 0.85
CA VAL A 111 -2.39 6.10 0.03
C VAL A 111 -2.59 4.74 0.70
N SER A 112 -2.98 3.76 -0.10
CA SER A 112 -3.33 2.43 0.37
C SER A 112 -3.22 1.43 -0.78
N PRO A 113 -2.98 0.13 -0.49
CA PRO A 113 -3.04 -0.91 -1.51
C PRO A 113 -4.40 -1.03 -2.18
N PHE A 114 -5.46 -0.52 -1.57
CA PHE A 114 -6.78 -0.50 -2.19
C PHE A 114 -6.85 0.47 -3.39
N GLY A 115 -5.87 1.36 -3.55
CA GLY A 115 -5.73 2.18 -4.75
C GLY A 115 -5.48 1.35 -6.01
N LEU A 116 -4.99 0.11 -5.88
CA LEU A 116 -4.79 -0.79 -7.02
C LEU A 116 -6.10 -1.13 -7.73
N ILE A 117 -7.24 -0.98 -7.07
CA ILE A 117 -8.56 -1.13 -7.71
C ILE A 117 -8.70 -0.17 -8.90
N ASN A 118 -8.09 1.01 -8.81
CA ASN A 118 -8.15 2.05 -9.85
C ASN A 118 -7.09 1.89 -10.94
N ASP A 119 -6.12 1.00 -10.75
CA ASP A 119 -5.02 0.77 -11.68
C ASP A 119 -5.35 -0.38 -12.64
N GLU A 120 -6.28 -0.13 -13.55
CA GLU A 120 -6.78 -1.15 -14.48
C GLU A 120 -5.70 -1.72 -15.40
N GLU A 121 -4.65 -0.95 -15.68
CA GLU A 121 -3.54 -1.38 -16.54
C GLU A 121 -2.50 -2.21 -15.79
N HIS A 122 -2.65 -2.39 -14.48
CA HIS A 122 -1.68 -3.08 -13.61
C HIS A 122 -0.28 -2.47 -13.74
N HIS A 123 -0.22 -1.15 -13.82
CA HIS A 123 1.02 -0.41 -13.98
C HIS A 123 1.89 -0.43 -12.72
N VAL A 124 1.25 -0.34 -11.55
CA VAL A 124 1.93 -0.23 -10.27
C VAL A 124 2.38 -1.61 -9.78
N HIS A 125 3.66 -1.70 -9.41
CA HIS A 125 4.20 -2.89 -8.74
C HIS A 125 4.22 -2.64 -7.23
N LEU A 126 3.76 -3.62 -6.44
CA LEU A 126 3.66 -3.53 -4.99
C LEU A 126 4.82 -4.27 -4.32
N PHE A 127 5.54 -3.57 -3.45
CA PHE A 127 6.50 -4.19 -2.53
C PHE A 127 5.93 -4.18 -1.12
N LEU A 128 5.97 -5.33 -0.47
CA LEU A 128 5.51 -5.50 0.90
C LEU A 128 6.70 -5.92 1.76
N ASP A 129 6.82 -5.35 2.96
CA ASP A 129 7.87 -5.83 3.85
C ASP A 129 7.61 -7.29 4.25
N ALA A 130 8.67 -8.09 4.26
CA ALA A 130 8.57 -9.51 4.56
C ALA A 130 7.94 -9.79 5.93
N SER A 131 8.12 -8.90 6.91
CA SER A 131 7.54 -9.05 8.24
C SER A 131 6.01 -9.07 8.24
N LEU A 132 5.38 -8.50 7.23
CA LEU A 132 3.92 -8.48 7.13
C LEU A 132 3.32 -9.88 6.89
N GLN A 133 4.13 -10.84 6.43
CA GLN A 133 3.69 -12.21 6.26
C GLN A 133 3.37 -12.90 7.60
N GLU A 134 3.94 -12.41 8.69
CA GLU A 134 3.74 -12.98 10.02
C GLU A 134 2.54 -12.36 10.75
N ALA A 135 1.96 -11.29 10.21
CA ALA A 135 0.80 -10.65 10.81
C ALA A 135 -0.46 -11.51 10.61
N SER A 136 -1.29 -11.59 11.64
CA SER A 136 -2.60 -12.24 11.50
C SER A 136 -3.58 -11.35 10.74
N THR A 137 -3.58 -10.06 11.05
CA THR A 137 -4.44 -9.06 10.43
C THR A 137 -3.66 -7.81 10.10
N LEU A 138 -4.06 -7.14 9.03
CA LEU A 138 -3.45 -5.92 8.52
C LEU A 138 -4.49 -4.80 8.44
N SER A 139 -4.06 -3.57 8.65
CA SER A 139 -4.94 -2.41 8.61
C SER A 139 -4.44 -1.37 7.61
N PHE A 140 -5.36 -0.83 6.82
CA PHE A 140 -5.09 0.17 5.80
C PHE A 140 -6.22 1.21 5.74
N HIS A 141 -5.94 2.38 5.20
CA HIS A 141 -7.01 3.30 4.81
C HIS A 141 -7.82 2.73 3.64
N PRO A 142 -9.15 2.85 3.66
CA PRO A 142 -9.98 2.50 2.51
C PRO A 142 -9.99 3.66 1.48
N ASN A 143 -8.80 4.05 1.02
CA ASN A 143 -8.59 5.15 0.09
C ASN A 143 -9.04 6.53 0.62
N ASP A 144 -9.23 6.61 1.92
CA ASP A 144 -9.65 7.84 2.61
C ASP A 144 -9.06 7.80 4.02
N CYS A 145 -8.33 8.85 4.40
CA CYS A 145 -7.65 8.92 5.71
C CYS A 145 -8.61 9.10 6.90
N ARG A 146 -9.93 9.13 6.66
CA ARG A 146 -10.96 9.16 7.69
C ARG A 146 -11.51 7.78 8.02
N GLY A 147 -10.91 6.74 7.49
CA GLY A 147 -11.33 5.37 7.76
C GLY A 147 -10.17 4.42 7.93
N THR A 148 -10.45 3.26 8.52
CA THR A 148 -9.51 2.15 8.64
C THR A 148 -10.24 0.84 8.35
N VAL A 149 -9.66 0.04 7.47
CA VAL A 149 -10.13 -1.30 7.14
C VAL A 149 -9.14 -2.32 7.70
N VAL A 150 -9.65 -3.31 8.41
CA VAL A 150 -8.86 -4.42 8.96
C VAL A 150 -9.22 -5.68 8.20
N VAL A 151 -8.23 -6.37 7.67
CA VAL A 151 -8.40 -7.62 6.93
C VAL A 151 -7.42 -8.68 7.45
N ALA A 152 -7.82 -9.95 7.39
CA ALA A 152 -6.89 -11.05 7.64
C ALA A 152 -5.84 -11.08 6.54
N LYS A 153 -4.62 -11.50 6.89
CA LYS A 153 -3.50 -11.53 5.94
C LYS A 153 -3.83 -12.38 4.71
N ASP A 154 -4.42 -13.56 4.89
CA ASP A 154 -4.77 -14.44 3.78
C ASP A 154 -5.84 -13.82 2.87
N ASP A 155 -6.79 -13.09 3.46
CA ASP A 155 -7.82 -12.37 2.69
C ASP A 155 -7.22 -11.19 1.94
N PHE A 156 -6.22 -10.53 2.51
CA PHE A 156 -5.48 -9.48 1.82
C PHE A 156 -4.73 -10.03 0.60
N GLU A 157 -4.08 -11.18 0.76
CA GLU A 157 -3.40 -11.83 -0.37
C GLU A 157 -4.39 -12.26 -1.46
N ARG A 158 -5.58 -12.70 -1.07
CA ARG A 158 -6.64 -13.00 -2.04
C ARG A 158 -7.08 -11.74 -2.79
N TYR A 159 -7.20 -10.61 -2.09
CA TYR A 159 -7.44 -9.31 -2.71
C TYR A 159 -6.36 -8.98 -3.74
N LEU A 160 -5.09 -9.14 -3.39
CA LEU A 160 -3.98 -8.86 -4.31
C LEU A 160 -4.04 -9.72 -5.57
N SER A 161 -4.44 -10.98 -5.44
CA SER A 161 -4.63 -11.86 -6.59
C SER A 161 -5.79 -11.40 -7.48
N LEU A 162 -6.85 -10.85 -6.88
CA LEU A 162 -8.01 -10.36 -7.63
C LEU A 162 -7.71 -9.09 -8.43
N VAL A 163 -6.99 -8.12 -7.84
CA VAL A 163 -6.63 -6.90 -8.58
C VAL A 163 -5.59 -7.15 -9.66
N GLY A 164 -4.77 -8.19 -9.51
CA GLY A 164 -3.90 -8.68 -10.57
C GLY A 164 -2.56 -7.97 -10.73
N ASN A 165 -2.28 -6.93 -9.97
CA ASN A 165 -0.98 -6.27 -10.01
C ASN A 165 0.12 -7.22 -9.54
N THR A 166 1.32 -7.09 -10.10
CA THR A 166 2.46 -7.83 -9.59
C THR A 166 2.84 -7.32 -8.19
N TYR A 167 3.21 -8.24 -7.32
CA TYR A 167 3.65 -7.88 -5.97
C TYR A 167 4.67 -8.88 -5.45
N GLU A 168 5.45 -8.48 -4.45
CA GLU A 168 6.39 -9.36 -3.78
C GLU A 168 6.68 -8.88 -2.37
N TYR A 169 7.00 -9.85 -1.52
CA TYR A 169 7.50 -9.58 -0.18
C TYR A 169 9.02 -9.55 -0.23
N ILE A 170 9.61 -8.49 0.29
CA ILE A 170 11.07 -8.37 0.43
C ILE A 170 11.39 -7.75 1.80
N GLN A 171 12.61 -7.94 2.25
CA GLN A 171 13.06 -7.28 3.48
C GLN A 171 13.40 -5.82 3.16
N LEU A 172 12.56 -4.89 3.60
CA LEU A 172 12.70 -3.46 3.33
C LEU A 172 13.60 -2.73 4.32
N TYR A 173 13.81 -3.32 5.49
CA TYR A 173 14.68 -2.77 6.56
C TYR A 173 15.21 -3.92 7.41
N ASP A 174 16.23 -3.62 8.18
CA ASP A 174 16.85 -4.60 9.08
C ASP A 174 16.09 -4.75 10.40
#